data_a6e99caa41be9f6695eb56daf825f102
#
_entry.id   a6e99caa41be9f6695eb56daf825f102
#
_cell.length_a   1.000
_cell.length_b   1.000
_cell.length_c   1.000
_cell.angle_alpha   90.00
_cell.angle_beta   90.00
_cell.angle_gamma   90.00
#
_symmetry.space_group_name_H-M   'P 1'
#
loop_
_entity.id
_entity.type
_entity.pdbx_description
1 polymer ?
#
loop_
_entity_poly.entity_id
_entity_poly.type
_entity_poly.pdbx_seq_one_letter_code
_entity_poly.pdbx_strand_id
1 'polypeptide(L)'
;MKLVFVNIMQELQRFDSMSYLTQPPVPFAVLNAVTPKAIETALVDEQTDRVRLEGDAFGFSVSTQNAKAVYDYADTLRVGGKRVILGGIHVTVCPEEAMRHADSIVTGEAETIWPEVCEDLLAGRLKGRYDGPEKLNGLLRAIS
;
A
#
# COMPACT_ATOMS: atom_id res chain seq x y z
N MET A 1 -12.86 -5.21 -12.24
CA MET A 1 -11.69 -4.50 -11.65
C MET A 1 -11.14 -5.35 -10.52
N LYS A 2 -9.90 -5.73 -10.65
CA LYS A 2 -9.21 -6.52 -9.63
C LYS A 2 -8.10 -5.68 -9.00
N LEU A 3 -8.18 -5.49 -7.68
CA LEU A 3 -7.19 -4.80 -6.87
C LEU A 3 -6.41 -5.82 -6.04
N VAL A 4 -5.12 -5.82 -6.17
CA VAL A 4 -4.24 -6.74 -5.45
C VAL A 4 -3.46 -5.95 -4.39
N PHE A 5 -3.64 -6.32 -3.13
CA PHE A 5 -2.81 -5.82 -2.05
C PHE A 5 -1.54 -6.66 -2.00
N VAL A 6 -0.38 -6.01 -1.94
CA VAL A 6 0.91 -6.71 -1.96
C VAL A 6 1.67 -6.37 -0.69
N ASN A 7 2.01 -7.40 0.07
CA ASN A 7 2.83 -7.27 1.26
C ASN A 7 4.26 -7.67 0.93
N ILE A 8 5.17 -6.69 0.89
CA ILE A 8 6.58 -6.92 0.59
C ILE A 8 7.35 -6.98 1.92
N MET A 9 8.17 -8.01 2.05
CA MET A 9 8.99 -8.21 3.25
C MET A 9 9.94 -7.05 3.46
N GLN A 10 10.12 -6.69 4.73
CA GLN A 10 11.19 -5.81 5.12
C GLN A 10 12.52 -6.54 4.97
N GLU A 11 13.57 -5.80 4.66
CA GLU A 11 14.89 -6.39 4.43
C GLU A 11 15.38 -7.24 5.60
N LEU A 12 15.12 -6.81 6.83
CA LEU A 12 15.48 -7.57 8.03
C LEU A 12 14.77 -8.92 8.10
N GLN A 13 13.53 -9.01 7.62
CA GLN A 13 12.77 -10.26 7.63
C GLN A 13 13.35 -11.29 6.67
N ARG A 14 13.98 -10.86 5.59
CA ARG A 14 14.58 -11.76 4.61
C ARG A 14 15.78 -12.52 5.15
N PHE A 15 16.48 -11.92 6.11
CA PHE A 15 17.68 -12.51 6.71
C PHE A 15 17.44 -13.10 8.09
N ASP A 16 16.21 -13.02 8.58
CA ASP A 16 15.84 -13.49 9.90
C ASP A 16 15.24 -14.90 9.80
N SER A 17 15.89 -15.88 10.43
CA SER A 17 15.36 -17.23 10.56
C SER A 17 14.08 -17.28 11.42
N MET A 18 13.77 -16.20 12.09
CA MET A 18 12.56 -16.03 12.91
C MET A 18 11.40 -15.47 12.12
N SER A 19 11.40 -15.66 10.81
CA SER A 19 10.34 -15.12 9.93
C SER A 19 8.92 -15.58 10.31
N TYR A 20 8.80 -16.68 11.05
CA TYR A 20 7.50 -17.12 11.56
C TYR A 20 6.90 -16.16 12.60
N LEU A 21 7.69 -15.25 13.12
CA LEU A 21 7.22 -14.21 14.05
C LEU A 21 6.71 -12.96 13.31
N THR A 22 6.80 -12.93 12.00
CA THR A 22 6.29 -11.80 11.22
C THR A 22 4.78 -11.66 11.41
N GLN A 23 4.33 -10.43 11.58
CA GLN A 23 2.93 -10.15 11.81
C GLN A 23 2.11 -10.28 10.53
N PRO A 24 0.83 -10.67 10.63
CA PRO A 24 -0.06 -10.67 9.47
C PRO A 24 -0.25 -9.26 8.93
N PRO A 25 -0.57 -9.11 7.63
CA PRO A 25 -0.75 -7.80 7.01
C PRO A 25 -2.09 -7.16 7.41
N VAL A 26 -2.21 -6.78 8.68
CA VAL A 26 -3.43 -6.22 9.27
C VAL A 26 -3.96 -5.00 8.50
N PRO A 27 -3.12 -4.06 8.03
CA PRO A 27 -3.63 -2.92 7.27
C PRO A 27 -4.43 -3.31 6.03
N PHE A 28 -4.04 -4.38 5.34
CA PHE A 28 -4.77 -4.84 4.16
C PHE A 28 -6.11 -5.45 4.51
N ALA A 29 -6.21 -6.15 5.64
CA ALA A 29 -7.48 -6.69 6.10
C ALA A 29 -8.49 -5.57 6.39
N VAL A 30 -8.03 -4.49 7.02
CA VAL A 30 -8.85 -3.32 7.30
C VAL A 30 -9.31 -2.66 6.01
N LEU A 31 -8.41 -2.44 5.06
CA LEU A 31 -8.75 -1.84 3.77
C LEU A 31 -9.71 -2.71 2.98
N ASN A 32 -9.50 -4.02 3.00
CA ASN A 32 -10.40 -4.95 2.33
C ASN A 32 -11.82 -4.85 2.87
N ALA A 33 -11.97 -4.68 4.17
CA ALA A 33 -13.28 -4.56 4.81
C ALA A 33 -14.06 -3.31 4.35
N VAL A 34 -13.36 -2.25 3.95
CA VAL A 34 -13.97 -1.00 3.47
C VAL A 34 -13.89 -0.84 1.96
N THR A 35 -13.48 -1.88 1.23
CA THR A 35 -13.43 -1.87 -0.22
C THR A 35 -14.80 -2.25 -0.79
N PRO A 36 -15.34 -1.48 -1.76
CA PRO A 36 -16.63 -1.79 -2.38
C PRO A 36 -16.62 -3.17 -3.06
N LYS A 37 -17.79 -3.82 -3.08
CA LYS A 37 -17.96 -5.14 -3.71
C LYS A 37 -17.71 -5.14 -5.22
N ALA A 38 -17.81 -3.99 -5.85
CA ALA A 38 -17.51 -3.83 -7.29
C ALA A 38 -16.04 -4.09 -7.61
N ILE A 39 -15.16 -4.07 -6.59
CA ILE A 39 -13.75 -4.36 -6.73
C ILE A 39 -13.47 -5.75 -6.17
N GLU A 40 -12.96 -6.63 -7.02
CA GLU A 40 -12.43 -7.93 -6.59
C GLU A 40 -11.07 -7.69 -5.95
N THR A 41 -10.85 -8.21 -4.74
CA THR A 41 -9.59 -8.03 -4.02
C THR A 41 -8.85 -9.35 -3.88
N ALA A 42 -7.54 -9.27 -3.85
CA ALA A 42 -6.65 -10.38 -3.54
C ALA A 42 -5.48 -9.86 -2.73
N LEU A 43 -4.86 -10.72 -1.93
CA LEU A 43 -3.67 -10.41 -1.18
C LEU A 43 -2.52 -11.32 -1.65
N VAL A 44 -1.40 -10.71 -2.00
CA VAL A 44 -0.16 -11.41 -2.28
C VAL A 44 0.82 -11.06 -1.18
N ASP A 45 1.30 -12.06 -0.46
CA ASP A 45 2.22 -11.88 0.66
C ASP A 45 3.57 -12.52 0.32
N GLU A 46 4.60 -11.69 0.16
CA GLU A 46 5.95 -12.16 -0.15
C GLU A 46 6.50 -13.12 0.91
N GLN A 47 6.00 -13.03 2.15
CA GLN A 47 6.45 -13.92 3.24
C GLN A 47 6.03 -15.37 3.05
N THR A 48 4.86 -15.58 2.43
CA THR A 48 4.24 -16.90 2.33
C THR A 48 4.06 -17.39 0.91
N ASP A 49 4.03 -16.47 -0.06
CA ASP A 49 3.67 -16.76 -1.45
C ASP A 49 4.78 -16.39 -2.40
N ARG A 50 4.79 -17.11 -3.53
CA ARG A 50 5.56 -16.67 -4.67
C ARG A 50 4.87 -15.43 -5.25
N VAL A 51 5.60 -14.35 -5.42
CA VAL A 51 5.01 -13.08 -5.90
C VAL A 51 4.62 -13.21 -7.37
N ARG A 52 3.31 -13.22 -7.62
CA ARG A 52 2.72 -13.10 -8.95
C ARG A 52 1.76 -11.92 -8.91
N LEU A 53 2.01 -10.95 -9.76
CA LEU A 53 1.24 -9.70 -9.76
C LEU A 53 0.30 -9.68 -10.97
N GLU A 54 -0.88 -10.27 -10.78
CA GLU A 54 -1.93 -10.34 -11.80
C GLU A 54 -3.16 -9.57 -11.31
N GLY A 55 -3.49 -8.50 -11.99
CA GLY A 55 -4.63 -7.64 -11.63
C GLY A 55 -4.59 -6.34 -12.41
N ASP A 56 -5.51 -5.45 -12.07
CA ASP A 56 -5.65 -4.14 -12.74
C ASP A 56 -4.97 -3.03 -11.93
N ALA A 57 -5.04 -3.13 -10.61
CA ALA A 57 -4.45 -2.16 -9.69
C ALA A 57 -3.75 -2.90 -8.54
N PHE A 58 -2.74 -2.26 -7.97
CA PHE A 58 -1.90 -2.85 -6.93
C PHE A 58 -1.70 -1.85 -5.80
N GLY A 59 -1.93 -2.29 -4.57
CA GLY A 59 -1.73 -1.50 -3.38
C GLY A 59 -0.58 -2.04 -2.54
N PHE A 60 0.36 -1.19 -2.18
CA PHE A 60 1.52 -1.55 -1.35
C PHE A 60 1.54 -0.72 -0.08
N SER A 61 1.95 -1.33 1.01
CA SER A 61 2.29 -0.62 2.23
C SER A 61 3.80 -0.45 2.30
N VAL A 62 4.27 0.80 2.35
CA VAL A 62 5.69 1.13 2.27
C VAL A 62 6.23 1.48 3.64
N SER A 63 7.28 0.79 4.05
CA SER A 63 8.10 1.13 5.19
C SER A 63 9.48 1.58 4.68
N THR A 64 10.26 2.21 5.53
CA THR A 64 11.63 2.60 5.15
C THR A 64 12.46 1.40 4.74
N GLN A 65 12.22 0.24 5.36
CA GLN A 65 13.00 -0.97 5.14
C GLN A 65 12.65 -1.70 3.84
N ASN A 66 11.41 -1.55 3.34
CA ASN A 66 10.99 -2.21 2.10
C ASN A 66 10.82 -1.24 0.92
N ALA A 67 11.05 0.06 1.14
CA ALA A 67 10.76 1.09 0.14
C ALA A 67 11.40 0.82 -1.21
N LYS A 68 12.67 0.47 -1.24
CA LYS A 68 13.37 0.18 -2.49
C LYS A 68 12.73 -0.97 -3.27
N ALA A 69 12.43 -2.07 -2.58
CA ALA A 69 11.80 -3.22 -3.22
C ALA A 69 10.40 -2.87 -3.73
N VAL A 70 9.61 -2.15 -2.94
CA VAL A 70 8.28 -1.71 -3.35
C VAL A 70 8.36 -0.80 -4.58
N TYR A 71 9.28 0.16 -4.59
CA TYR A 71 9.44 1.07 -5.72
C TYR A 71 9.82 0.33 -7.00
N ASP A 72 10.68 -0.68 -6.91
CA ASP A 72 11.05 -1.50 -8.07
C ASP A 72 9.83 -2.25 -8.64
N TYR A 73 8.99 -2.85 -7.78
CA TYR A 73 7.75 -3.47 -8.20
C TYR A 73 6.79 -2.44 -8.82
N ALA A 74 6.64 -1.30 -8.16
CA ALA A 74 5.74 -0.25 -8.61
C ALA A 74 6.11 0.26 -10.00
N ASP A 75 7.40 0.55 -10.21
CA ASP A 75 7.89 1.04 -11.50
C ASP A 75 7.64 0.03 -12.61
N THR A 76 7.89 -1.25 -12.35
CA THR A 76 7.66 -2.32 -13.32
C THR A 76 6.18 -2.44 -13.66
N LEU A 77 5.30 -2.39 -12.67
CA LEU A 77 3.85 -2.48 -12.89
C LEU A 77 3.33 -1.29 -13.70
N ARG A 78 3.82 -0.10 -13.42
CA ARG A 78 3.40 1.11 -14.13
C ARG A 78 3.85 1.09 -15.59
N VAL A 79 5.05 0.59 -15.87
CA VAL A 79 5.52 0.39 -17.25
C VAL A 79 4.57 -0.56 -18.00
N GLY A 80 4.04 -1.56 -17.30
CA GLY A 80 3.06 -2.49 -17.85
C GLY A 80 1.64 -1.96 -17.95
N GLY A 81 1.42 -0.68 -17.67
CA GLY A 81 0.09 -0.07 -17.75
C GLY A 81 -0.82 -0.31 -16.56
N LYS A 82 -0.28 -0.83 -15.47
CA LYS A 82 -1.05 -1.08 -14.24
C LYS A 82 -1.10 0.16 -13.37
N ARG A 83 -2.15 0.25 -12.53
CA ARG A 83 -2.28 1.31 -11.54
C ARG A 83 -1.61 0.90 -10.25
N VAL A 84 -0.85 1.81 -9.65
CA VAL A 84 -0.16 1.56 -8.38
C VAL A 84 -0.55 2.61 -7.36
N ILE A 85 -0.98 2.13 -6.19
CA ILE A 85 -1.33 2.96 -5.04
C ILE A 85 -0.38 2.61 -3.90
N LEU A 86 0.32 3.60 -3.38
CA LEU A 86 1.25 3.43 -2.28
C LEU A 86 0.72 4.10 -1.02
N GLY A 87 0.80 3.41 0.09
CA GLY A 87 0.45 3.94 1.41
C GLY A 87 1.45 3.47 2.45
N GLY A 88 1.18 3.74 3.71
CA GLY A 88 2.01 3.32 4.82
C GLY A 88 2.84 4.46 5.40
N ILE A 89 3.62 4.14 6.43
CA ILE A 89 4.33 5.14 7.22
C ILE A 89 5.40 5.88 6.40
N HIS A 90 6.13 5.17 5.55
CA HIS A 90 7.18 5.82 4.74
C HIS A 90 6.58 6.83 3.76
N VAL A 91 5.44 6.51 3.16
CA VAL A 91 4.72 7.40 2.25
C VAL A 91 4.24 8.65 2.99
N THR A 92 3.77 8.50 4.22
CA THR A 92 3.32 9.61 5.05
C THR A 92 4.47 10.57 5.38
N VAL A 93 5.67 10.03 5.62
CA VAL A 93 6.87 10.81 5.96
C VAL A 93 7.55 11.38 4.72
N CYS A 94 7.58 10.61 3.63
CA CYS A 94 8.27 11.00 2.38
C CYS A 94 7.32 10.96 1.19
N PRO A 95 6.26 11.79 1.18
CA PRO A 95 5.24 11.71 0.13
C PRO A 95 5.77 12.06 -1.26
N GLU A 96 6.63 13.04 -1.38
CA GLU A 96 7.16 13.47 -2.69
C GLU A 96 7.99 12.36 -3.34
N GLU A 97 8.79 11.64 -2.55
CA GLU A 97 9.56 10.49 -3.04
C GLU A 97 8.62 9.40 -3.55
N ALA A 98 7.60 9.06 -2.78
CA ALA A 98 6.65 8.00 -3.14
C ALA A 98 5.84 8.35 -4.39
N MET A 99 5.49 9.62 -4.57
CA MET A 99 4.73 10.07 -5.74
C MET A 99 5.45 9.81 -7.06
N ARG A 100 6.77 9.70 -7.05
CA ARG A 100 7.54 9.38 -8.26
C ARG A 100 7.33 7.96 -8.73
N HIS A 101 6.86 7.08 -7.86
CA HIS A 101 6.73 5.65 -8.12
C HIS A 101 5.29 5.16 -8.15
N ALA A 102 4.32 6.06 -8.00
CA ALA A 102 2.91 5.69 -7.88
C ALA A 102 2.01 6.52 -8.77
N ASP A 103 0.88 5.93 -9.14
CA ASP A 103 -0.22 6.69 -9.75
C ASP A 103 -0.95 7.49 -8.69
N SER A 104 -1.00 6.97 -7.47
CA SER A 104 -1.63 7.62 -6.33
C SER A 104 -0.92 7.24 -5.05
N ILE A 105 -0.84 8.17 -4.11
CA ILE A 105 -0.38 7.89 -2.76
C ILE A 105 -1.48 8.20 -1.75
N VAL A 106 -1.45 7.47 -0.64
CA VAL A 106 -2.36 7.68 0.49
C VAL A 106 -1.52 7.91 1.73
N THR A 107 -1.63 9.09 2.32
CA THR A 107 -0.94 9.43 3.56
C THR A 107 -1.88 9.29 4.76
N GLY A 108 -1.32 9.10 5.95
CA GLY A 108 -2.09 8.97 7.18
C GLY A 108 -2.88 7.67 7.27
N GLU A 109 -4.02 7.72 7.94
CA GLU A 109 -4.89 6.55 8.10
C GLU A 109 -5.72 6.32 6.85
N ALA A 110 -5.33 5.31 6.08
CA ALA A 110 -5.94 5.01 4.79
C ALA A 110 -7.40 4.58 4.89
N GLU A 111 -7.79 3.86 5.93
CA GLU A 111 -9.14 3.29 6.04
C GLU A 111 -10.25 4.34 6.01
N THR A 112 -9.99 5.54 6.49
CA THR A 112 -10.98 6.62 6.52
C THR A 112 -11.27 7.17 5.12
N ILE A 113 -10.27 7.22 4.27
CA ILE A 113 -10.32 7.82 2.93
C ILE A 113 -10.40 6.77 1.81
N TRP A 114 -10.21 5.51 2.15
CA TRP A 114 -10.16 4.42 1.18
C TRP A 114 -11.40 4.29 0.31
N PRO A 115 -12.63 4.47 0.83
CA PRO A 115 -13.81 4.42 -0.03
C PRO A 115 -13.77 5.45 -1.16
N GLU A 116 -13.25 6.66 -0.91
CA GLU A 116 -13.08 7.69 -1.96
C GLU A 116 -12.03 7.24 -2.99
N VAL A 117 -10.91 6.67 -2.53
CA VAL A 117 -9.87 6.15 -3.42
C VAL A 117 -10.44 5.08 -4.35
N CYS A 118 -11.22 4.15 -3.80
CA CYS A 118 -11.84 3.07 -4.56
C CYS A 118 -12.86 3.61 -5.57
N GLU A 119 -13.66 4.58 -5.20
CA GLU A 119 -14.62 5.21 -6.09
C GLU A 119 -13.91 5.86 -7.28
N ASP A 120 -12.85 6.61 -7.01
CA ASP A 120 -12.05 7.25 -8.06
C ASP A 120 -11.32 6.22 -8.92
N LEU A 121 -10.84 5.14 -8.34
CA LEU A 121 -10.20 4.05 -9.08
C LEU A 121 -11.18 3.42 -10.09
N LEU A 122 -12.40 3.11 -9.63
CA LEU A 122 -13.45 2.56 -10.49
C LEU A 122 -13.84 3.51 -11.61
N ALA A 123 -13.85 4.81 -11.32
CA ALA A 123 -14.21 5.85 -12.31
C ALA A 123 -13.06 6.22 -13.25
N GLY A 124 -11.87 5.68 -13.03
CA GLY A 124 -10.69 6.00 -13.84
C GLY A 124 -10.15 7.41 -13.61
N ARG A 125 -10.37 7.98 -12.43
CA ARG A 125 -9.99 9.36 -12.09
C ARG A 125 -9.18 9.46 -10.79
N LEU A 126 -8.28 8.52 -10.56
CA LEU A 126 -7.40 8.58 -9.38
C LEU A 126 -6.68 9.91 -9.28
N LYS A 127 -6.71 10.51 -8.10
CA LYS A 127 -5.89 11.67 -7.79
C LYS A 127 -4.47 11.21 -7.48
N GLY A 128 -3.49 12.08 -7.67
CA GLY A 128 -2.11 11.73 -7.33
C GLY A 128 -1.88 11.57 -5.83
N ARG A 129 -2.72 12.18 -4.99
CA ARG A 129 -2.53 12.14 -3.54
C ARG A 129 -3.87 12.20 -2.80
N TYR A 130 -3.99 11.37 -1.77
CA TYR A 130 -5.10 11.36 -0.82
C TYR A 130 -4.51 11.45 0.58
N ASP A 131 -5.00 12.39 1.39
CA ASP A 131 -4.51 12.59 2.74
C ASP A 131 -5.57 12.19 3.75
N GLY A 132 -5.33 11.09 4.46
CA GLY A 132 -6.16 10.66 5.57
C GLY A 132 -5.79 11.37 6.87
N PRO A 133 -6.51 11.12 7.96
CA PRO A 133 -6.15 11.67 9.27
C PRO A 133 -4.73 11.27 9.67
N GLU A 134 -3.98 12.24 10.22
CA GLU A 134 -2.59 12.02 10.60
C GLU A 134 -2.48 11.35 11.96
N LYS A 135 -2.33 10.04 11.95
CA LYS A 135 -2.08 9.25 13.15
C LYS A 135 -0.80 9.67 13.87
N LEU A 136 0.22 10.06 13.09
CA LEU A 136 1.51 10.49 13.63
C LEU A 136 1.37 11.78 14.46
N ASN A 137 0.57 12.74 13.99
CA ASN A 137 0.33 13.97 14.73
C ASN A 137 -0.43 13.72 16.04
N GLY A 138 -1.37 12.80 16.03
CA GLY A 138 -2.06 12.38 17.23
C GLY A 138 -1.09 11.80 18.27
N LEU A 139 -0.16 10.97 17.82
CA LEU A 139 0.85 10.38 18.68
C LEU A 139 1.81 11.44 19.23
N LEU A 140 2.27 12.37 18.40
CA LEU A 140 3.15 13.45 18.82
C LEU A 140 2.47 14.36 19.83
N ARG A 141 1.20 14.65 19.67
CA ARG A 141 0.42 15.43 20.63
C ARG A 141 0.27 14.71 21.96
N ALA A 142 0.16 13.38 21.93
CA ALA A 142 -0.01 12.58 23.13
C ALA A 142 1.27 12.53 23.98
N ILE A 143 2.44 12.68 23.38
CA ILE A 143 3.73 12.65 24.09
C ILE A 143 4.30 14.05 24.37
N SER A 144 3.66 15.09 23.90
CA SER A 144 4.02 16.47 24.25
C SER A 144 3.08 16.95 25.35
#